data_80137ac7217974b3566972e831624aec
#
_entry.id   80137ac7217974b3566972e831624aec
#
_cell.length_a   1.000
_cell.length_b   1.000
_cell.length_c   1.000
_cell.angle_alpha   90.00
_cell.angle_beta   90.00
_cell.angle_gamma   90.00
#
_symmetry.space_group_name_H-M   'P 1'
#
loop_
_entity.id
_entity.type
_entity.pdbx_description
1 polymer ?
#
loop_
_entity_poly.entity_id
_entity_poly.type
_entity_poly.pdbx_seq_one_letter_code
_entity_poly.pdbx_strand_id
1 'polypeptide(L)'
;RTATALVFIKPERLRAPPLSAHVQAWELKIMSVLSVTVGIDVAKAHVDVCVLGVASGVQRFANDADGHSALAAALLPLGAGLVVMEATGGYEAALACALQASGLPVAVLNPRQARDFARSMGRLAKTDAVDARMLAEMAAVLVHREDLARFVRPVADECQQWLAALVTRRRQLLAMLGSERQRLQITPTKLHPSIEAIIAAIKAQLDDLEAQMMDHVREHFSGLDGLLQSTSGIGPVASATLIAQLPELGRLNRREIAALVGVAPMSNDSGNRKGRRRVQGGRFEIRRVLYMATLTAARYNPVIR
;
A
#
# COMPACT_ATOMS: atom_id res chain seq x y z
N ARG A 1 21.39 -10.91 1.35
CA ARG A 1 21.37 -11.31 -0.08
C ARG A 1 20.03 -10.97 -0.77
N THR A 2 18.91 -10.92 -0.06
CA THR A 2 17.57 -10.61 -0.61
C THR A 2 17.39 -9.13 -1.00
N ALA A 3 18.11 -8.21 -0.38
CA ALA A 3 18.03 -6.77 -0.69
C ALA A 3 18.72 -6.39 -2.02
N THR A 4 19.55 -7.28 -2.56
CA THR A 4 20.45 -6.98 -3.68
C THR A 4 19.73 -7.05 -5.04
N ALA A 5 18.65 -7.85 -5.16
CA ALA A 5 17.98 -8.05 -6.45
C ALA A 5 17.30 -6.79 -7.02
N LEU A 6 16.77 -5.91 -6.16
CA LEU A 6 16.17 -4.63 -6.60
C LEU A 6 17.21 -3.55 -6.92
N VAL A 7 18.46 -3.76 -6.54
CA VAL A 7 19.54 -2.77 -6.70
C VAL A 7 20.06 -2.68 -8.14
N PHE A 8 19.82 -3.68 -8.96
CA PHE A 8 20.43 -3.80 -10.29
C PHE A 8 19.57 -3.35 -11.47
N ILE A 9 18.34 -2.88 -11.23
CA ILE A 9 17.62 -2.13 -12.26
C ILE A 9 18.29 -0.75 -12.33
N LYS A 10 19.00 -0.48 -13.42
CA LYS A 10 19.70 0.81 -13.59
C LYS A 10 18.70 1.96 -13.43
N PRO A 11 18.92 2.90 -12.50
CA PRO A 11 17.96 3.97 -12.17
C PRO A 11 17.63 4.88 -13.38
N GLU A 12 18.51 4.94 -14.37
CA GLU A 12 18.31 5.74 -15.58
C GLU A 12 17.18 5.24 -16.50
N ARG A 13 16.80 3.97 -16.39
CA ARG A 13 15.70 3.38 -17.19
C ARG A 13 14.33 3.42 -16.50
N LEU A 14 14.30 3.71 -15.19
CA LEU A 14 13.11 3.81 -14.38
C LEU A 14 12.64 5.27 -14.19
N ARG A 15 12.88 6.16 -15.14
CA ARG A 15 12.29 7.49 -15.08
C ARG A 15 10.78 7.35 -15.24
N ALA A 16 10.06 7.53 -14.12
CA ALA A 16 8.63 7.75 -14.15
C ALA A 16 8.32 8.95 -15.06
N PRO A 17 7.18 8.96 -15.75
CA PRO A 17 6.71 10.16 -16.44
C PRO A 17 6.70 11.32 -15.45
N PRO A 18 6.94 12.57 -15.92
CA PRO A 18 6.95 13.73 -15.06
C PRO A 18 5.61 13.78 -14.30
N LEU A 19 5.70 14.03 -13.00
CA LEU A 19 4.55 14.24 -12.14
C LEU A 19 3.59 15.20 -12.84
N SER A 20 2.29 14.88 -12.86
CA SER A 20 1.28 15.74 -13.45
C SER A 20 1.39 17.15 -12.85
N ALA A 21 1.04 18.16 -13.63
CA ALA A 21 1.09 19.58 -13.21
C ALA A 21 0.41 19.85 -11.85
N HIS A 22 -0.58 19.02 -11.49
CA HIS A 22 -1.21 19.02 -10.17
C HIS A 22 -0.26 18.69 -9.03
N VAL A 23 0.67 17.76 -9.18
CA VAL A 23 1.61 17.35 -8.11
C VAL A 23 2.69 18.43 -7.90
N GLN A 24 3.13 19.11 -8.98
CA GLN A 24 4.08 20.23 -8.87
C GLN A 24 3.45 21.48 -8.25
N ALA A 25 2.18 21.78 -8.57
CA ALA A 25 1.44 22.87 -7.95
C ALA A 25 1.23 22.68 -6.44
N TRP A 26 1.25 21.45 -5.99
CA TRP A 26 1.16 21.05 -4.58
C TRP A 26 2.39 21.41 -3.75
N GLU A 27 3.59 21.15 -4.28
CA GLU A 27 4.86 21.46 -3.60
C GLU A 27 4.99 22.96 -3.30
N LEU A 28 4.46 23.81 -4.18
CA LEU A 28 4.50 25.27 -4.02
C LEU A 28 3.43 25.81 -3.04
N LYS A 29 2.31 25.12 -2.86
CA LYS A 29 1.21 25.55 -1.98
C LYS A 29 1.42 25.18 -0.51
N ILE A 30 2.29 24.22 -0.22
CA ILE A 30 2.56 23.71 1.14
C ILE A 30 3.33 24.71 2.01
N MET A 31 4.01 25.69 1.44
CA MET A 31 4.95 26.56 2.17
C MET A 31 4.39 27.83 2.81
N SER A 32 3.09 28.12 2.76
CA SER A 32 2.66 29.49 3.12
C SER A 32 1.48 29.71 4.06
N VAL A 33 0.82 28.68 4.61
CA VAL A 33 -0.34 28.92 5.52
C VAL A 33 -0.35 27.87 6.64
N LEU A 34 -0.80 28.26 7.84
CA LEU A 34 -1.21 27.35 8.92
C LEU A 34 -2.24 26.36 8.32
N SER A 35 -1.77 25.24 7.83
CA SER A 35 -2.58 24.32 7.05
C SER A 35 -3.55 23.61 7.99
N VAL A 36 -4.83 23.76 7.72
CA VAL A 36 -5.90 22.97 8.33
C VAL A 36 -5.56 21.48 8.10
N THR A 37 -5.57 20.69 9.15
CA THR A 37 -5.29 19.28 9.06
C THR A 37 -6.48 18.43 9.49
N VAL A 38 -6.68 17.32 8.79
CA VAL A 38 -7.86 16.48 8.92
C VAL A 38 -7.46 15.05 9.24
N GLY A 39 -8.13 14.46 10.22
CA GLY A 39 -8.03 13.05 10.51
C GLY A 39 -9.36 12.35 10.27
N ILE A 40 -9.33 11.20 9.63
CA ILE A 40 -10.52 10.41 9.30
C ILE A 40 -10.35 8.99 9.84
N ASP A 41 -11.22 8.60 10.76
CA ASP A 41 -11.39 7.19 11.12
C ASP A 41 -12.45 6.56 10.23
N VAL A 42 -12.09 5.43 9.59
CA VAL A 42 -12.90 4.82 8.53
C VAL A 42 -13.54 3.53 9.03
N ALA A 43 -14.86 3.48 9.04
CA ALA A 43 -15.65 2.28 9.24
C ALA A 43 -16.34 1.85 7.92
N LYS A 44 -16.92 0.66 7.92
CA LYS A 44 -17.62 0.11 6.74
C LYS A 44 -18.76 1.00 6.25
N ALA A 45 -19.59 1.52 7.15
CA ALA A 45 -20.80 2.27 6.81
C ALA A 45 -20.67 3.80 6.97
N HIS A 46 -19.69 4.26 7.69
CA HIS A 46 -19.49 5.68 7.98
C HIS A 46 -18.02 6.00 8.22
N VAL A 47 -17.72 7.29 8.21
CA VAL A 47 -16.41 7.84 8.54
C VAL A 47 -16.57 8.95 9.57
N ASP A 48 -15.71 8.98 10.56
CA ASP A 48 -15.63 10.01 11.59
C ASP A 48 -14.47 10.96 11.27
N VAL A 49 -14.78 12.24 11.13
CA VAL A 49 -13.88 13.27 10.61
C VAL A 49 -13.60 14.31 11.68
N CYS A 50 -12.36 14.55 11.97
CA CYS A 50 -11.89 15.63 12.84
C CYS A 50 -11.06 16.63 12.04
N VAL A 51 -11.44 17.90 12.10
CA VAL A 51 -10.69 19.02 11.52
C VAL A 51 -10.03 19.80 12.65
N LEU A 52 -8.70 19.85 12.71
CA LEU A 52 -7.99 20.66 13.72
C LEU A 52 -8.11 22.13 13.41
N GLY A 53 -8.35 22.91 14.49
CA GLY A 53 -8.53 24.36 14.38
C GLY A 53 -9.96 24.81 14.10
N VAL A 54 -10.91 23.89 13.93
CA VAL A 54 -12.33 24.18 13.78
C VAL A 54 -13.09 23.69 15.01
N ALA A 55 -13.96 24.54 15.55
CA ALA A 55 -14.68 24.27 16.81
C ALA A 55 -15.78 23.19 16.72
N SER A 56 -16.00 22.59 15.57
CA SER A 56 -17.15 21.72 15.26
C SER A 56 -17.05 20.28 15.84
N GLY A 57 -15.97 19.93 16.50
CA GLY A 57 -15.82 18.56 17.02
C GLY A 57 -15.59 17.50 15.92
N VAL A 58 -15.99 16.25 16.20
CA VAL A 58 -15.95 15.15 15.21
C VAL A 58 -17.28 15.11 14.47
N GLN A 59 -17.24 15.12 13.14
CA GLN A 59 -18.38 15.02 12.26
C GLN A 59 -18.43 13.62 11.61
N ARG A 60 -19.65 13.13 11.37
CA ARG A 60 -19.85 11.82 10.74
C ARG A 60 -20.45 11.97 9.35
N PHE A 61 -19.89 11.21 8.38
CA PHE A 61 -20.39 11.10 7.02
C PHE A 61 -20.63 9.63 6.68
N ALA A 62 -21.50 9.36 5.70
CA ALA A 62 -21.65 8.01 5.16
C ALA A 62 -20.39 7.60 4.38
N ASN A 63 -20.05 6.31 4.41
CA ASN A 63 -18.93 5.78 3.62
C ASN A 63 -19.45 5.22 2.28
N ASP A 64 -20.03 6.10 1.48
CA ASP A 64 -20.54 5.86 0.13
C ASP A 64 -20.25 7.08 -0.78
N ALA A 65 -20.63 7.01 -2.04
CA ALA A 65 -20.33 8.05 -3.03
C ALA A 65 -20.88 9.42 -2.64
N ASP A 66 -22.09 9.46 -2.06
CA ASP A 66 -22.74 10.73 -1.66
C ASP A 66 -22.04 11.32 -0.44
N GLY A 67 -21.72 10.49 0.55
CA GLY A 67 -20.98 10.90 1.74
C GLY A 67 -19.56 11.38 1.41
N HIS A 68 -18.88 10.71 0.48
CA HIS A 68 -17.55 11.14 0.00
C HIS A 68 -17.62 12.51 -0.70
N SER A 69 -18.63 12.73 -1.52
CA SER A 69 -18.87 14.00 -2.21
C SER A 69 -19.18 15.12 -1.22
N ALA A 70 -20.05 14.87 -0.25
CA ALA A 70 -20.39 15.80 0.82
C ALA A 70 -19.17 16.17 1.67
N LEU A 71 -18.34 15.18 2.02
CA LEU A 71 -17.11 15.40 2.77
C LEU A 71 -16.10 16.23 1.96
N ALA A 72 -15.90 15.93 0.69
CA ALA A 72 -15.01 16.71 -0.19
C ALA A 72 -15.48 18.16 -0.26
N ALA A 73 -16.79 18.39 -0.47
CA ALA A 73 -17.39 19.74 -0.51
C ALA A 73 -17.20 20.50 0.82
N ALA A 74 -17.23 19.81 1.95
CA ALA A 74 -17.00 20.41 3.27
C ALA A 74 -15.52 20.78 3.52
N LEU A 75 -14.58 19.97 3.02
CA LEU A 75 -13.14 20.16 3.27
C LEU A 75 -12.46 21.13 2.29
N LEU A 76 -12.91 21.21 1.05
CA LEU A 76 -12.31 22.07 0.02
C LEU A 76 -12.26 23.54 0.42
N PRO A 77 -13.35 24.18 0.95
CA PRO A 77 -13.31 25.58 1.36
C PRO A 77 -12.35 25.85 2.52
N LEU A 78 -12.04 24.85 3.33
CA LEU A 78 -11.16 24.97 4.48
C LEU A 78 -9.67 24.97 4.08
N GLY A 79 -9.34 24.64 2.84
CA GLY A 79 -7.97 24.60 2.35
C GLY A 79 -7.14 23.52 3.09
N ALA A 80 -7.70 22.35 3.32
CA ALA A 80 -7.03 21.28 4.06
C ALA A 80 -5.66 20.93 3.45
N GLY A 81 -4.60 21.15 4.22
CA GLY A 81 -3.22 20.93 3.81
C GLY A 81 -2.83 19.45 3.83
N LEU A 82 -3.48 18.63 4.66
CA LEU A 82 -3.30 17.20 4.71
C LEU A 82 -4.50 16.52 5.34
N VAL A 83 -5.00 15.49 4.69
CA VAL A 83 -6.00 14.54 5.20
C VAL A 83 -5.30 13.22 5.52
N VAL A 84 -5.40 12.76 6.75
CA VAL A 84 -4.81 11.48 7.18
C VAL A 84 -5.91 10.50 7.55
N MET A 85 -5.81 9.29 7.05
CA MET A 85 -6.66 8.16 7.42
C MET A 85 -5.84 6.89 7.64
N GLU A 86 -6.41 5.95 8.39
CA GLU A 86 -5.81 4.64 8.63
C GLU A 86 -6.30 3.63 7.59
N ALA A 87 -5.40 2.76 7.12
CA ALA A 87 -5.77 1.64 6.25
C ALA A 87 -6.66 0.64 7.01
N THR A 88 -7.91 0.50 6.60
CA THR A 88 -8.94 -0.27 7.31
C THR A 88 -9.50 -1.40 6.43
N GLY A 89 -8.57 -2.25 5.93
CA GLY A 89 -8.95 -3.44 5.17
C GLY A 89 -9.57 -3.17 3.79
N GLY A 90 -9.42 -1.94 3.26
CA GLY A 90 -9.89 -1.54 1.93
C GLY A 90 -11.11 -0.61 1.95
N TYR A 91 -11.78 -0.43 3.10
CA TYR A 91 -12.90 0.51 3.22
C TYR A 91 -12.50 1.98 3.02
N GLU A 92 -11.24 2.31 3.23
CA GLU A 92 -10.65 3.62 3.02
C GLU A 92 -10.39 3.96 1.55
N ALA A 93 -10.30 2.96 0.68
CA ALA A 93 -9.78 3.14 -0.68
C ALA A 93 -10.66 4.06 -1.54
N ALA A 94 -11.97 3.84 -1.55
CA ALA A 94 -12.90 4.65 -2.33
C ALA A 94 -12.93 6.11 -1.85
N LEU A 95 -12.93 6.33 -0.53
CA LEU A 95 -12.87 7.67 0.06
C LEU A 95 -11.56 8.37 -0.30
N ALA A 96 -10.41 7.69 -0.14
CA ALA A 96 -9.11 8.25 -0.47
C ALA A 96 -9.05 8.70 -1.94
N CYS A 97 -9.55 7.86 -2.87
CA CYS A 97 -9.66 8.20 -4.28
C CYS A 97 -10.55 9.42 -4.52
N ALA A 98 -11.74 9.48 -3.91
CA ALA A 98 -12.68 10.58 -4.09
C ALA A 98 -12.10 11.92 -3.58
N LEU A 99 -11.48 11.94 -2.41
CA LEU A 99 -10.85 13.13 -1.86
C LEU A 99 -9.64 13.59 -2.68
N GLN A 100 -8.82 12.67 -3.15
CA GLN A 100 -7.68 13.00 -4.02
C GLN A 100 -8.14 13.50 -5.41
N ALA A 101 -9.16 12.89 -6.00
CA ALA A 101 -9.75 13.35 -7.24
C ALA A 101 -10.29 14.78 -7.12
N SER A 102 -10.76 15.16 -5.92
CA SER A 102 -11.17 16.54 -5.59
C SER A 102 -9.99 17.48 -5.32
N GLY A 103 -8.74 17.02 -5.43
CA GLY A 103 -7.53 17.83 -5.23
C GLY A 103 -7.05 17.94 -3.78
N LEU A 104 -7.61 17.14 -2.85
CA LEU A 104 -7.18 17.13 -1.46
C LEU A 104 -5.96 16.21 -1.25
N PRO A 105 -4.99 16.61 -0.41
CA PRO A 105 -3.84 15.81 -0.05
C PRO A 105 -4.20 14.69 0.93
N VAL A 106 -4.16 13.46 0.48
CA VAL A 106 -4.53 12.31 1.32
C VAL A 106 -3.34 11.41 1.58
N ALA A 107 -3.12 11.10 2.86
CA ALA A 107 -2.17 10.09 3.30
C ALA A 107 -2.90 8.94 3.99
N VAL A 108 -2.82 7.75 3.41
CA VAL A 108 -3.32 6.52 4.02
C VAL A 108 -2.18 5.86 4.77
N LEU A 109 -2.29 5.79 6.09
CA LEU A 109 -1.23 5.31 6.98
C LEU A 109 -1.45 3.87 7.42
N ASN A 110 -0.34 3.22 7.75
CA ASN A 110 -0.41 1.89 8.35
C ASN A 110 -1.00 1.99 9.77
N PRO A 111 -1.95 1.13 10.16
CA PRO A 111 -2.56 1.09 11.50
C PRO A 111 -1.54 1.06 12.65
N ARG A 112 -0.41 0.40 12.41
CA ARG A 112 0.66 0.34 13.40
C ARG A 112 1.30 1.71 13.64
N GLN A 113 1.50 2.51 12.59
CA GLN A 113 2.08 3.86 12.72
C GLN A 113 1.12 4.78 13.48
N ALA A 114 -0.18 4.75 13.16
CA ALA A 114 -1.20 5.49 13.89
C ALA A 114 -1.23 5.10 15.38
N ARG A 115 -1.17 3.80 15.67
CA ARG A 115 -1.12 3.28 17.05
C ARG A 115 0.14 3.69 17.80
N ASP A 116 1.30 3.63 17.15
CA ASP A 116 2.57 4.00 17.78
C ASP A 116 2.61 5.51 18.03
N PHE A 117 2.03 6.34 17.14
CA PHE A 117 1.85 7.77 17.36
C PHE A 117 0.93 8.05 18.56
N ALA A 118 -0.24 7.39 18.65
CA ALA A 118 -1.15 7.53 19.78
C ALA A 118 -0.45 7.21 21.13
N ARG A 119 0.33 6.14 21.16
CA ARG A 119 1.12 5.76 22.34
C ARG A 119 2.16 6.81 22.72
N SER A 120 2.87 7.37 21.73
CA SER A 120 3.86 8.41 21.98
C SER A 120 3.24 9.69 22.53
N MET A 121 1.96 9.95 22.23
CA MET A 121 1.17 11.06 22.77
C MET A 121 0.48 10.72 24.10
N GLY A 122 0.78 9.56 24.71
CA GLY A 122 0.19 9.13 25.98
C GLY A 122 -1.28 8.69 25.91
N ARG A 123 -1.82 8.49 24.70
CA ARG A 123 -3.22 8.08 24.49
C ARG A 123 -3.33 6.57 24.44
N LEU A 124 -3.92 5.97 25.47
CA LEU A 124 -4.11 4.53 25.59
C LEU A 124 -5.56 4.10 25.28
N ALA A 125 -6.53 5.01 25.48
CA ALA A 125 -7.94 4.74 25.19
C ALA A 125 -8.21 4.71 23.67
N LYS A 126 -9.11 3.82 23.26
CA LYS A 126 -9.54 3.68 21.86
C LYS A 126 -11.06 3.97 21.78
N THR A 127 -11.43 5.03 21.06
CA THR A 127 -12.79 5.32 20.60
C THR A 127 -12.69 6.01 19.23
N ASP A 128 -13.66 5.82 18.35
CA ASP A 128 -13.66 6.36 16.98
C ASP A 128 -13.42 7.87 16.95
N ALA A 129 -14.05 8.63 17.84
CA ALA A 129 -13.83 10.09 17.95
C ALA A 129 -12.41 10.46 18.41
N VAL A 130 -11.80 9.68 19.30
CA VAL A 130 -10.41 9.86 19.74
C VAL A 130 -9.47 9.49 18.61
N ASP A 131 -9.80 8.45 17.84
CA ASP A 131 -8.97 7.96 16.74
C ASP A 131 -8.97 8.98 15.58
N ALA A 132 -10.11 9.57 15.17
CA ALA A 132 -10.16 10.64 14.17
C ALA A 132 -9.36 11.89 14.60
N ARG A 133 -9.49 12.31 15.87
CA ARG A 133 -8.72 13.44 16.39
C ARG A 133 -7.22 13.17 16.43
N MET A 134 -6.82 11.98 16.85
CA MET A 134 -5.42 11.56 16.87
C MET A 134 -4.82 11.55 15.46
N LEU A 135 -5.58 11.09 14.45
CA LEU A 135 -5.14 11.14 13.05
C LEU A 135 -5.00 12.57 12.54
N ALA A 136 -5.87 13.50 12.96
CA ALA A 136 -5.74 14.92 12.63
C ALA A 136 -4.50 15.56 13.29
N GLU A 137 -4.17 15.19 14.52
CA GLU A 137 -2.93 15.63 15.21
C GLU A 137 -1.70 15.03 14.54
N MET A 138 -1.77 13.78 14.07
CA MET A 138 -0.70 13.17 13.29
C MET A 138 -0.53 13.88 11.94
N ALA A 139 -1.61 14.30 11.29
CA ALA A 139 -1.56 15.11 10.07
C ALA A 139 -0.84 16.45 10.32
N ALA A 140 -1.08 17.10 11.46
CA ALA A 140 -0.42 18.35 11.84
C ALA A 140 1.09 18.18 12.01
N VAL A 141 1.56 17.02 12.44
CA VAL A 141 3.00 16.73 12.50
C VAL A 141 3.55 16.41 11.10
N LEU A 142 2.82 15.63 10.32
CA LEU A 142 3.29 15.17 9.00
C LEU A 142 3.36 16.30 7.96
N VAL A 143 2.43 17.28 8.01
CA VAL A 143 2.36 18.36 7.02
C VAL A 143 3.62 19.24 6.99
N HIS A 144 4.35 19.31 8.09
CA HIS A 144 5.59 20.08 8.21
C HIS A 144 6.87 19.28 7.89
N ARG A 145 6.73 18.03 7.48
CA ARG A 145 7.90 17.20 7.15
C ARG A 145 8.38 17.49 5.73
N GLU A 146 9.68 17.61 5.55
CA GLU A 146 10.31 17.74 4.23
C GLU A 146 10.04 16.53 3.32
N ASP A 147 9.80 15.34 3.91
CA ASP A 147 9.52 14.11 3.19
C ASP A 147 8.01 13.78 3.10
N LEU A 148 7.13 14.80 3.18
CA LEU A 148 5.66 14.62 3.13
C LEU A 148 5.21 13.82 1.89
N ALA A 149 5.85 14.03 0.75
CA ALA A 149 5.55 13.30 -0.49
C ALA A 149 5.65 11.77 -0.38
N ARG A 150 6.33 11.24 0.65
CA ARG A 150 6.39 9.80 0.93
C ARG A 150 5.09 9.25 1.54
N PHE A 151 4.31 10.11 2.16
CA PHE A 151 3.04 9.75 2.82
C PHE A 151 1.83 10.00 1.90
N VAL A 152 1.90 11.08 1.11
CA VAL A 152 0.85 11.41 0.14
C VAL A 152 1.12 10.62 -1.14
N ARG A 153 0.38 9.53 -1.34
CA ARG A 153 0.50 8.71 -2.53
C ARG A 153 -0.41 9.25 -3.63
N PRO A 154 0.03 9.23 -4.90
CA PRO A 154 -0.89 9.48 -6.01
C PRO A 154 -2.03 8.47 -5.98
N VAL A 155 -3.20 8.88 -6.43
CA VAL A 155 -4.32 7.97 -6.67
C VAL A 155 -3.83 6.89 -7.64
N ALA A 156 -4.04 5.63 -7.27
CA ALA A 156 -3.93 4.55 -8.22
C ALA A 156 -5.03 4.75 -9.28
N ASP A 157 -4.67 4.79 -10.55
CA ASP A 157 -5.64 4.82 -11.61
C ASP A 157 -6.51 3.54 -11.62
N GLU A 158 -7.58 3.55 -12.38
CA GLU A 158 -8.52 2.43 -12.44
C GLU A 158 -7.83 1.14 -12.88
N CYS A 159 -6.91 1.22 -13.84
CA CYS A 159 -6.13 0.07 -14.32
C CYS A 159 -5.26 -0.52 -13.20
N GLN A 160 -4.62 0.32 -12.41
CA GLN A 160 -3.79 -0.12 -11.29
C GLN A 160 -4.62 -0.69 -10.14
N GLN A 161 -5.79 -0.09 -9.85
CA GLN A 161 -6.74 -0.61 -8.86
C GLN A 161 -7.26 -1.99 -9.26
N TRP A 162 -7.62 -2.17 -10.53
CA TRP A 162 -8.07 -3.45 -11.05
C TRP A 162 -6.98 -4.52 -10.95
N LEU A 163 -5.75 -4.21 -11.36
CA LEU A 163 -4.63 -5.13 -11.21
C LEU A 163 -4.39 -5.50 -9.73
N ALA A 164 -4.49 -4.54 -8.82
CA ALA A 164 -4.35 -4.81 -7.38
C ALA A 164 -5.45 -5.73 -6.84
N ALA A 165 -6.68 -5.60 -7.36
CA ALA A 165 -7.81 -6.48 -7.02
C ALA A 165 -7.56 -7.91 -7.54
N LEU A 166 -7.09 -8.08 -8.79
CA LEU A 166 -6.74 -9.38 -9.37
C LEU A 166 -5.64 -10.08 -8.57
N VAL A 167 -4.55 -9.38 -8.26
CA VAL A 167 -3.44 -9.89 -7.43
C VAL A 167 -3.93 -10.30 -6.04
N THR A 168 -4.81 -9.51 -5.44
CA THR A 168 -5.38 -9.81 -4.12
C THR A 168 -6.26 -11.05 -4.19
N ARG A 169 -7.12 -11.17 -5.20
CA ARG A 169 -8.00 -12.33 -5.38
C ARG A 169 -7.19 -13.60 -5.62
N ARG A 170 -6.16 -13.53 -6.45
CA ARG A 170 -5.23 -14.65 -6.66
C ARG A 170 -4.63 -15.16 -5.35
N ARG A 171 -4.20 -14.26 -4.48
CA ARG A 171 -3.66 -14.61 -3.17
C ARG A 171 -4.68 -15.32 -2.29
N GLN A 172 -5.94 -14.85 -2.29
CA GLN A 172 -7.03 -15.49 -1.55
C GLN A 172 -7.28 -16.92 -2.03
N LEU A 173 -7.35 -17.12 -3.35
CA LEU A 173 -7.55 -18.45 -3.93
C LEU A 173 -6.38 -19.40 -3.61
N LEU A 174 -5.13 -18.92 -3.63
CA LEU A 174 -3.97 -19.71 -3.23
C LEU A 174 -3.99 -20.11 -1.75
N ALA A 175 -4.47 -19.23 -0.87
CA ALA A 175 -4.64 -19.54 0.54
C ALA A 175 -5.71 -20.62 0.75
N MET A 176 -6.86 -20.53 0.04
CA MET A 176 -7.92 -21.54 0.04
C MET A 176 -7.39 -22.88 -0.48
N LEU A 177 -6.66 -22.87 -1.60
CA LEU A 177 -6.05 -24.07 -2.18
C LEU A 177 -5.08 -24.75 -1.20
N GLY A 178 -4.27 -23.95 -0.50
CA GLY A 178 -3.37 -24.46 0.54
C GLY A 178 -4.13 -25.14 1.69
N SER A 179 -5.22 -24.53 2.15
CA SER A 179 -6.07 -25.10 3.21
C SER A 179 -6.74 -26.40 2.78
N GLU A 180 -7.28 -26.47 1.56
CA GLU A 180 -7.89 -27.71 1.04
C GLU A 180 -6.87 -28.83 0.85
N ARG A 181 -5.64 -28.54 0.38
CA ARG A 181 -4.57 -29.53 0.29
C ARG A 181 -4.15 -30.07 1.66
N GLN A 182 -4.14 -29.24 2.69
CA GLN A 182 -3.86 -29.71 4.06
C GLN A 182 -5.00 -30.61 4.58
N ARG A 183 -6.27 -30.23 4.32
CA ARG A 183 -7.43 -31.06 4.69
C ARG A 183 -7.38 -32.43 4.04
N LEU A 184 -6.98 -32.51 2.77
CA LEU A 184 -6.88 -33.78 2.05
C LEU A 184 -5.94 -34.77 2.74
N GLN A 185 -4.86 -34.28 3.40
CA GLN A 185 -3.88 -35.13 4.08
C GLN A 185 -4.38 -35.75 5.39
N ILE A 186 -5.33 -35.11 6.06
CA ILE A 186 -5.81 -35.50 7.39
C ILE A 186 -7.26 -36.05 7.40
N THR A 187 -7.94 -35.98 6.26
CA THR A 187 -9.33 -36.39 6.12
C THR A 187 -9.45 -37.86 5.67
N PRO A 188 -10.43 -38.62 6.17
CA PRO A 188 -10.66 -39.98 5.69
C PRO A 188 -10.88 -40.05 4.18
N THR A 189 -10.33 -41.06 3.52
CA THR A 189 -10.29 -41.24 2.05
C THR A 189 -11.68 -41.17 1.40
N LYS A 190 -12.73 -41.60 2.09
CA LYS A 190 -14.11 -41.53 1.59
C LYS A 190 -14.61 -40.12 1.28
N LEU A 191 -14.00 -39.09 1.91
CA LEU A 191 -14.33 -37.67 1.71
C LEU A 191 -13.38 -36.98 0.70
N HIS A 192 -12.32 -37.66 0.26
CA HIS A 192 -11.35 -37.09 -0.71
C HIS A 192 -12.02 -36.55 -1.97
N PRO A 193 -13.01 -37.25 -2.62
CA PRO A 193 -13.64 -36.74 -3.85
C PRO A 193 -14.30 -35.36 -3.66
N SER A 194 -14.87 -35.10 -2.49
CA SER A 194 -15.46 -33.77 -2.18
C SER A 194 -14.41 -32.67 -2.11
N ILE A 195 -13.27 -32.94 -1.44
CA ILE A 195 -12.16 -31.98 -1.31
C ILE A 195 -11.48 -31.76 -2.65
N GLU A 196 -11.26 -32.84 -3.42
CA GLU A 196 -10.65 -32.78 -4.75
C GLU A 196 -11.49 -31.97 -5.74
N ALA A 197 -12.81 -32.06 -5.67
CA ALA A 197 -13.71 -31.25 -6.47
C ALA A 197 -13.54 -29.73 -6.18
N ILE A 198 -13.41 -29.34 -4.90
CA ILE A 198 -13.13 -27.97 -4.49
C ILE A 198 -11.75 -27.53 -4.99
N ILE A 199 -10.74 -28.38 -4.83
CA ILE A 199 -9.37 -28.11 -5.33
C ILE A 199 -9.38 -27.87 -6.83
N ALA A 200 -10.12 -28.69 -7.60
CA ALA A 200 -10.23 -28.56 -9.04
C ALA A 200 -10.90 -27.22 -9.43
N ALA A 201 -12.00 -26.86 -8.75
CA ALA A 201 -12.68 -25.58 -8.96
C ALA A 201 -11.79 -24.38 -8.65
N ILE A 202 -11.03 -24.42 -7.54
CA ILE A 202 -10.09 -23.33 -7.19
C ILE A 202 -8.98 -23.22 -8.24
N LYS A 203 -8.45 -24.32 -8.76
CA LYS A 203 -7.41 -24.29 -9.79
C LYS A 203 -7.94 -23.67 -11.09
N ALA A 204 -9.13 -24.06 -11.56
CA ALA A 204 -9.75 -23.48 -12.74
C ALA A 204 -9.91 -21.95 -12.58
N GLN A 205 -10.40 -21.51 -11.43
CA GLN A 205 -10.51 -20.07 -11.12
C GLN A 205 -9.16 -19.35 -11.06
N LEU A 206 -8.09 -20.02 -10.61
CA LEU A 206 -6.74 -19.45 -10.62
C LEU A 206 -6.22 -19.28 -12.05
N ASP A 207 -6.43 -20.26 -12.91
CA ASP A 207 -6.01 -20.23 -14.32
C ASP A 207 -6.71 -19.08 -15.06
N ASP A 208 -8.03 -18.95 -14.91
CA ASP A 208 -8.82 -17.86 -15.50
C ASP A 208 -8.34 -16.48 -14.99
N LEU A 209 -8.13 -16.35 -13.69
CA LEU A 209 -7.72 -15.11 -13.07
C LEU A 209 -6.29 -14.71 -13.48
N GLU A 210 -5.39 -15.67 -13.59
CA GLU A 210 -4.02 -15.43 -14.06
C GLU A 210 -4.01 -15.00 -15.53
N ALA A 211 -4.87 -15.56 -16.38
CA ALA A 211 -5.03 -15.12 -17.76
C ALA A 211 -5.50 -13.66 -17.82
N GLN A 212 -6.57 -13.31 -17.09
CA GLN A 212 -7.06 -11.92 -17.02
C GLN A 212 -5.98 -10.96 -16.50
N MET A 213 -5.21 -11.36 -15.49
CA MET A 213 -4.13 -10.55 -14.93
C MET A 213 -3.01 -10.31 -15.95
N MET A 214 -2.63 -11.34 -16.73
CA MET A 214 -1.59 -11.20 -17.76
C MET A 214 -2.06 -10.35 -18.94
N ASP A 215 -3.32 -10.50 -19.37
CA ASP A 215 -3.90 -9.68 -20.44
C ASP A 215 -3.95 -8.21 -20.03
N HIS A 216 -4.43 -7.93 -18.82
CA HIS A 216 -4.48 -6.57 -18.29
C HIS A 216 -3.07 -5.93 -18.15
N VAL A 217 -2.07 -6.69 -17.71
CA VAL A 217 -0.67 -6.22 -17.65
C VAL A 217 -0.13 -5.94 -19.05
N ARG A 218 -0.43 -6.79 -20.01
CA ARG A 218 0.00 -6.61 -21.41
C ARG A 218 -0.60 -5.36 -22.03
N GLU A 219 -1.88 -5.09 -21.75
CA GLU A 219 -2.59 -3.95 -22.30
C GLU A 219 -2.15 -2.62 -21.68
N HIS A 220 -2.00 -2.56 -20.37
CA HIS A 220 -1.83 -1.29 -19.65
C HIS A 220 -0.42 -1.05 -19.10
N PHE A 221 0.41 -2.09 -18.92
CA PHE A 221 1.69 -2.02 -18.23
C PHE A 221 2.86 -2.68 -18.96
N SER A 222 2.74 -2.93 -20.28
CA SER A 222 3.70 -3.70 -21.07
C SER A 222 5.15 -3.21 -20.95
N GLY A 223 5.38 -1.90 -20.94
CA GLY A 223 6.71 -1.32 -20.82
C GLY A 223 7.37 -1.60 -19.47
N LEU A 224 6.62 -1.44 -18.39
CA LEU A 224 7.11 -1.70 -17.03
C LEU A 224 7.26 -3.21 -16.79
N ASP A 225 6.34 -4.01 -17.30
CA ASP A 225 6.40 -5.47 -17.24
C ASP A 225 7.64 -6.02 -17.95
N GLY A 226 7.90 -5.57 -19.17
CA GLY A 226 9.09 -5.95 -19.91
C GLY A 226 10.39 -5.57 -19.20
N LEU A 227 10.42 -4.38 -18.57
CA LEU A 227 11.56 -3.94 -17.77
C LEU A 227 11.78 -4.83 -16.54
N LEU A 228 10.74 -5.16 -15.81
CA LEU A 228 10.81 -6.02 -14.62
C LEU A 228 11.24 -7.44 -14.99
N GLN A 229 10.65 -8.02 -16.02
CA GLN A 229 10.97 -9.37 -16.48
C GLN A 229 12.35 -9.49 -17.16
N SER A 230 12.97 -8.37 -17.56
CA SER A 230 14.36 -8.37 -18.00
C SER A 230 15.35 -8.79 -16.90
N THR A 231 14.92 -8.75 -15.65
CA THR A 231 15.71 -9.20 -14.50
C THR A 231 15.46 -10.69 -14.27
N SER A 232 16.49 -11.52 -14.50
CA SER A 232 16.41 -12.97 -14.26
C SER A 232 15.95 -13.26 -12.84
N GLY A 233 14.86 -14.02 -12.71
CA GLY A 233 14.19 -14.34 -11.44
C GLY A 233 12.86 -13.62 -11.25
N ILE A 234 12.55 -12.59 -12.01
CA ILE A 234 11.24 -11.95 -12.02
C ILE A 234 10.42 -12.53 -13.18
N GLY A 235 9.46 -13.37 -12.84
CA GLY A 235 8.48 -13.90 -13.81
C GLY A 235 7.20 -13.04 -13.87
N PRO A 236 6.24 -13.38 -14.76
CA PRO A 236 5.03 -12.58 -15.01
C PRO A 236 4.22 -12.27 -13.74
N VAL A 237 4.01 -13.26 -12.88
CA VAL A 237 3.26 -13.09 -11.62
C VAL A 237 3.99 -12.17 -10.64
N ALA A 238 5.32 -12.28 -10.57
CA ALA A 238 6.11 -11.39 -9.72
C ALA A 238 6.07 -9.96 -10.24
N SER A 239 6.19 -9.77 -11.55
CA SER A 239 6.07 -8.50 -12.23
C SER A 239 4.71 -7.85 -11.97
N ALA A 240 3.60 -8.56 -12.24
CA ALA A 240 2.25 -8.08 -11.98
C ALA A 240 2.04 -7.67 -10.52
N THR A 241 2.58 -8.46 -9.57
CA THR A 241 2.48 -8.13 -8.14
C THR A 241 3.27 -6.88 -7.79
N LEU A 242 4.46 -6.69 -8.35
CA LEU A 242 5.26 -5.49 -8.15
C LEU A 242 4.58 -4.25 -8.72
N ILE A 243 4.03 -4.33 -9.95
CA ILE A 243 3.28 -3.25 -10.59
C ILE A 243 2.08 -2.85 -9.71
N ALA A 244 1.31 -3.84 -9.26
CA ALA A 244 0.09 -3.60 -8.49
C ALA A 244 0.34 -3.03 -7.08
N GLN A 245 1.38 -3.51 -6.39
CA GLN A 245 1.54 -3.28 -4.96
C GLN A 245 2.77 -2.44 -4.59
N LEU A 246 3.57 -2.02 -5.57
CA LEU A 246 4.74 -1.18 -5.39
C LEU A 246 4.76 -0.01 -6.39
N PRO A 247 3.73 0.87 -6.37
CA PRO A 247 3.63 2.00 -7.30
C PRO A 247 4.75 3.03 -7.15
N GLU A 248 5.50 2.96 -6.06
CA GLU A 248 6.68 3.80 -5.80
C GLU A 248 7.94 3.34 -6.56
N LEU A 249 7.86 2.21 -7.25
CA LEU A 249 8.98 1.70 -8.04
C LEU A 249 9.31 2.68 -9.18
N GLY A 250 10.58 3.09 -9.24
CA GLY A 250 11.05 4.13 -10.18
C GLY A 250 10.96 5.57 -9.67
N ARG A 251 10.26 5.81 -8.54
CA ARG A 251 10.12 7.12 -7.89
C ARG A 251 11.03 7.26 -6.66
N LEU A 252 11.12 6.19 -5.89
CA LEU A 252 11.99 6.12 -4.72
C LEU A 252 13.35 5.51 -5.05
N ASN A 253 14.37 5.91 -4.30
CA ASN A 253 15.68 5.31 -4.44
C ASN A 253 15.74 3.89 -3.84
N ARG A 254 16.81 3.15 -4.15
CA ARG A 254 16.99 1.75 -3.75
C ARG A 254 16.91 1.51 -2.23
N ARG A 255 17.38 2.46 -1.42
CA ARG A 255 17.35 2.33 0.05
C ARG A 255 15.94 2.52 0.59
N GLU A 256 15.22 3.46 0.03
CA GLU A 256 13.82 3.74 0.37
C GLU A 256 12.92 2.57 -0.02
N ILE A 257 13.09 2.03 -1.24
CA ILE A 257 12.36 0.83 -1.68
C ILE A 257 12.69 -0.36 -0.77
N ALA A 258 13.95 -0.59 -0.42
CA ALA A 258 14.34 -1.68 0.47
C ALA A 258 13.74 -1.54 1.87
N ALA A 259 13.65 -0.31 2.40
CA ALA A 259 12.99 -0.03 3.67
C ALA A 259 11.47 -0.21 3.58
N LEU A 260 10.85 0.31 2.51
CA LEU A 260 9.40 0.22 2.25
C LEU A 260 8.93 -1.25 2.13
N VAL A 261 9.68 -2.06 1.42
CA VAL A 261 9.42 -3.50 1.26
C VAL A 261 9.73 -4.27 2.56
N GLY A 262 10.61 -3.73 3.41
CA GLY A 262 11.03 -4.35 4.65
C GLY A 262 12.10 -5.42 4.43
N VAL A 263 13.04 -5.18 3.51
CA VAL A 263 14.24 -6.03 3.31
C VAL A 263 15.52 -5.36 3.77
N ALA A 264 15.47 -4.08 4.13
CA ALA A 264 16.59 -3.37 4.72
C ALA A 264 16.73 -3.73 6.21
N PRO A 265 17.92 -4.18 6.68
CA PRO A 265 18.14 -4.41 8.10
C PRO A 265 18.26 -3.06 8.83
N MET A 266 17.36 -2.83 9.79
CA MET A 266 17.35 -1.63 10.61
C MET A 266 18.45 -1.70 11.68
N SER A 267 19.16 -0.57 11.89
CA SER A 267 20.14 -0.44 12.97
C SER A 267 19.44 -0.45 14.32
N ASN A 268 20.07 -1.07 15.30
CA ASN A 268 19.61 -1.13 16.69
C ASN A 268 20.80 -0.84 17.60
N ASP A 269 21.43 0.31 17.36
CA ASP A 269 22.64 0.72 18.08
C ASP A 269 22.25 1.76 19.13
N SER A 270 22.77 1.63 20.34
CA SER A 270 22.57 2.59 21.45
C SER A 270 23.85 2.79 22.23
N GLY A 271 24.37 4.01 22.28
CA GLY A 271 25.64 4.32 22.90
C GLY A 271 26.77 3.44 22.35
N ASN A 272 27.49 2.77 23.24
CA ASN A 272 28.59 1.86 22.86
C ASN A 272 28.13 0.46 22.44
N ARG A 273 26.82 0.16 22.54
CA ARG A 273 26.26 -1.14 22.16
C ARG A 273 25.86 -1.18 20.70
N LYS A 274 26.50 -2.01 19.90
CA LYS A 274 26.06 -2.36 18.54
C LYS A 274 25.10 -3.55 18.60
N GLY A 275 23.80 -3.27 18.43
CA GLY A 275 22.76 -4.29 18.42
C GLY A 275 22.73 -5.08 17.11
N ARG A 276 22.12 -6.28 17.15
CA ARG A 276 21.90 -7.08 15.93
C ARG A 276 20.87 -6.39 15.05
N ARG A 277 21.28 -6.04 13.83
CA ARG A 277 20.37 -5.50 12.82
C ARG A 277 19.34 -6.53 12.41
N ARG A 278 18.07 -6.12 12.36
CA ARG A 278 16.95 -6.98 11.97
C ARG A 278 16.09 -6.28 10.94
N VAL A 279 15.53 -7.06 10.03
CA VAL A 279 14.47 -6.62 9.14
C VAL A 279 13.19 -6.45 9.96
N GLN A 280 12.54 -5.29 9.85
CA GLN A 280 11.34 -4.97 10.60
C GLN A 280 10.33 -4.21 9.72
N GLY A 281 9.03 -4.53 9.86
CA GLY A 281 7.97 -3.87 9.13
C GLY A 281 7.97 -4.18 7.62
N GLY A 282 7.51 -3.23 6.83
CA GLY A 282 7.45 -3.29 5.37
C GLY A 282 6.28 -4.09 4.81
N ARG A 283 6.21 -4.17 3.48
CA ARG A 283 5.15 -4.85 2.73
C ARG A 283 5.45 -6.35 2.63
N PHE A 284 4.85 -7.13 3.52
CA PHE A 284 5.11 -8.57 3.63
C PHE A 284 4.90 -9.34 2.31
N GLU A 285 3.84 -9.03 1.57
CA GLU A 285 3.52 -9.73 0.32
C GLU A 285 4.58 -9.48 -0.76
N ILE A 286 5.03 -8.23 -0.91
CA ILE A 286 6.13 -7.88 -1.81
C ILE A 286 7.41 -8.61 -1.40
N ARG A 287 7.72 -8.61 -0.11
CA ARG A 287 8.92 -9.33 0.41
C ARG A 287 8.88 -10.80 0.09
N ARG A 288 7.71 -11.46 0.19
CA ARG A 288 7.51 -12.87 -0.14
C ARG A 288 7.75 -13.14 -1.62
N VAL A 289 7.22 -12.30 -2.50
CA VAL A 289 7.43 -12.41 -3.95
C VAL A 289 8.91 -12.21 -4.29
N LEU A 290 9.55 -11.19 -3.74
CA LEU A 290 10.97 -10.93 -3.95
C LEU A 290 11.87 -12.04 -3.39
N TYR A 291 11.49 -12.67 -2.29
CA TYR A 291 12.21 -13.84 -1.76
C TYR A 291 12.24 -14.97 -2.79
N MET A 292 11.09 -15.33 -3.37
CA MET A 292 11.00 -16.37 -4.39
C MET A 292 11.76 -15.99 -5.67
N ALA A 293 11.64 -14.73 -6.12
CA ALA A 293 12.40 -14.21 -7.25
C ALA A 293 13.92 -14.30 -7.01
N THR A 294 14.36 -13.99 -5.79
CA THR A 294 15.80 -14.04 -5.41
C THR A 294 16.34 -15.46 -5.41
N LEU A 295 15.57 -16.48 -5.02
CA LEU A 295 16.00 -17.88 -5.08
C LEU A 295 16.36 -18.30 -6.51
N THR A 296 15.56 -17.87 -7.49
CA THR A 296 15.82 -18.09 -8.90
C THR A 296 16.99 -17.24 -9.40
N ALA A 297 16.99 -15.95 -9.05
CA ALA A 297 18.03 -15.02 -9.44
C ALA A 297 19.41 -15.43 -8.91
N ALA A 298 19.52 -15.91 -7.68
CA ALA A 298 20.78 -16.39 -7.10
C ALA A 298 21.37 -17.57 -7.86
N ARG A 299 20.56 -18.30 -8.61
CA ARG A 299 21.03 -19.45 -9.41
C ARG A 299 21.38 -19.06 -10.84
N TYR A 300 20.63 -18.14 -11.45
CA TYR A 300 20.68 -17.86 -12.90
C TYR A 300 21.10 -16.44 -13.27
N ASN A 301 21.10 -15.49 -12.33
CA ASN A 301 21.48 -14.12 -12.63
C ASN A 301 22.98 -13.92 -12.36
N PRO A 302 23.79 -13.59 -13.38
CA PRO A 302 25.25 -13.47 -13.24
C PRO A 302 25.71 -12.34 -12.32
N VAL A 303 24.84 -11.35 -12.07
CA VAL A 303 25.14 -10.19 -11.20
C VAL A 303 24.80 -10.47 -9.74
N ILE A 304 23.84 -11.39 -9.48
CA ILE A 304 23.36 -11.72 -8.11
C ILE A 304 24.07 -12.96 -7.58
N ARG A 305 24.49 -13.85 -8.46
CA ARG A 305 25.24 -15.06 -8.16
C ARG A 305 26.66 -14.74 -7.62
#